data_8ca6bfa99c857f0e5fd23ffefe4fa48b
#
_entry.id   8ca6bfa99c857f0e5fd23ffefe4fa48b
#
_cell.length_a   1.000
_cell.length_b   1.000
_cell.length_c   1.000
_cell.angle_alpha   90.00
_cell.angle_beta   90.00
_cell.angle_gamma   90.00
#
_symmetry.space_group_name_H-M   'P 1'
#
loop_
_entity.id
_entity.type
_entity.pdbx_description
1 polymer ?
#
loop_
_entity_poly.entity_id
_entity_poly.type
_entity_poly.pdbx_seq_one_letter_code
_entity_poly.pdbx_strand_id
1 'polypeptide(L)'
;MGAKGLSNIYDIGKNMNKQSKRFYEILDVIKELHDKKRHDYADTADIFANFRLSELAGTPAWQGSIIRMGDKYARICNFIKKGEFKFKEENIKDTLMDMAIYSLITMILYEEEIEKLPKDTPNNA
;
A
#
# COMPACT_ATOMS: atom_id res chain seq x y z
N MET A 1 -10.16 20.06 13.16
CA MET A 1 -10.20 18.66 12.72
C MET A 1 -9.58 17.69 13.72
N GLY A 2 -8.48 18.05 14.36
CA GLY A 2 -7.81 17.15 15.31
C GLY A 2 -8.66 16.71 16.48
N ALA A 3 -9.38 17.64 17.10
CA ALA A 3 -10.21 17.31 18.26
C ALA A 3 -11.38 16.38 17.90
N LYS A 4 -11.98 16.60 16.73
CA LYS A 4 -13.05 15.73 16.24
C LYS A 4 -12.55 14.33 15.91
N GLY A 5 -11.35 14.24 15.35
CA GLY A 5 -10.73 12.96 15.05
C GLY A 5 -10.47 12.13 16.30
N LEU A 6 -9.97 12.77 17.36
CA LEU A 6 -9.72 12.11 18.63
C LEU A 6 -11.01 11.64 19.31
N SER A 7 -12.06 12.47 19.30
CA SER A 7 -13.36 12.09 19.83
C SER A 7 -13.91 10.86 19.11
N ASN A 8 -13.79 10.84 17.76
CA ASN A 8 -14.28 9.73 16.97
C ASN A 8 -13.54 8.42 17.26
N ILE A 9 -12.26 8.48 17.58
CA ILE A 9 -11.48 7.30 17.93
C ILE A 9 -12.04 6.62 19.17
N TYR A 10 -12.43 7.40 20.17
CA TYR A 10 -13.00 6.85 21.39
C TYR A 10 -14.43 6.34 21.20
N ASP A 11 -15.23 7.02 20.37
CA ASP A 11 -16.61 6.61 20.09
C ASP A 11 -16.66 5.37 19.21
N ILE A 12 -15.70 5.22 18.29
CA ILE A 12 -15.59 4.09 17.38
C ILE A 12 -15.57 2.77 18.15
N GLY A 13 -14.85 2.70 19.27
CA GLY A 13 -14.76 1.49 20.08
C GLY A 13 -16.08 0.99 20.65
N LYS A 14 -17.03 1.89 20.88
CA LYS A 14 -18.34 1.54 21.45
C LYS A 14 -19.38 1.17 20.42
N ASN A 15 -19.39 1.85 19.27
CA ASN A 15 -20.46 1.77 18.27
C ASN A 15 -20.04 1.14 16.95
N MET A 16 -18.78 0.72 16.86
CA MET A 16 -18.25 0.19 15.62
C MET A 16 -18.84 -1.19 15.32
N ASN A 17 -19.36 -1.38 14.11
CA ASN A 17 -19.79 -2.69 13.70
C ASN A 17 -18.57 -3.62 13.47
N LYS A 18 -18.85 -4.91 13.35
CA LYS A 18 -17.83 -5.94 13.23
C LYS A 18 -16.90 -5.70 12.00
N GLN A 19 -17.47 -5.26 10.90
CA GLN A 19 -16.71 -5.03 9.66
C GLN A 19 -15.75 -3.86 9.80
N SER A 20 -16.20 -2.75 10.39
CA SER A 20 -15.34 -1.58 10.62
C SER A 20 -14.24 -1.89 11.61
N LYS A 21 -14.56 -2.65 12.64
CA LYS A 21 -13.55 -3.09 13.61
C LYS A 21 -12.45 -3.88 12.91
N ARG A 22 -12.84 -4.82 12.05
CA ARG A 22 -11.87 -5.62 11.30
C ARG A 22 -11.02 -4.77 10.35
N PHE A 23 -11.63 -3.78 9.71
CA PHE A 23 -10.91 -2.85 8.85
C PHE A 23 -9.78 -2.15 9.60
N TYR A 24 -10.06 -1.62 10.78
CA TYR A 24 -9.05 -0.95 11.61
C TYR A 24 -7.98 -1.92 12.10
N GLU A 25 -8.34 -3.15 12.43
CA GLU A 25 -7.36 -4.18 12.80
C GLU A 25 -6.37 -4.43 11.67
N ILE A 26 -6.86 -4.49 10.43
CA ILE A 26 -6.00 -4.69 9.26
C ILE A 26 -5.06 -3.49 9.06
N LEU A 27 -5.58 -2.27 9.25
CA LEU A 27 -4.73 -1.08 9.18
C LEU A 27 -3.61 -1.11 10.21
N ASP A 28 -3.90 -1.60 11.41
CA ASP A 28 -2.89 -1.76 12.45
C ASP A 28 -1.81 -2.76 12.03
N VAL A 29 -2.19 -3.86 11.39
CA VAL A 29 -1.22 -4.83 10.87
C VAL A 29 -0.33 -4.17 9.81
N ILE A 30 -0.91 -3.39 8.90
CA ILE A 30 -0.15 -2.68 7.87
C ILE A 30 0.86 -1.73 8.52
N LYS A 31 0.43 -1.01 9.53
CA LYS A 31 1.30 -0.08 10.27
C LYS A 31 2.47 -0.83 10.92
N GLU A 32 2.20 -1.95 11.56
CA GLU A 32 3.25 -2.76 12.19
C GLU A 32 4.26 -3.29 11.18
N LEU A 33 3.78 -3.75 10.03
CA LEU A 33 4.65 -4.23 8.95
C LEU A 33 5.56 -3.11 8.44
N HIS A 34 5.01 -1.91 8.29
CA HIS A 34 5.79 -0.75 7.86
C HIS A 34 6.84 -0.36 8.92
N ASP A 35 6.45 -0.35 10.18
CA ASP A 35 7.35 -0.02 11.27
C ASP A 35 8.52 -1.00 11.33
N LYS A 36 8.26 -2.29 11.11
CA LYS A 36 9.29 -3.31 11.07
C LYS A 36 10.26 -3.07 9.91
N LYS A 37 9.75 -2.81 8.71
CA LYS A 37 10.59 -2.51 7.55
C LYS A 37 11.43 -1.26 7.78
N ARG A 38 10.83 -0.21 8.32
CA ARG A 38 11.53 1.03 8.62
C ARG A 38 12.69 0.78 9.60
N HIS A 39 12.49 -0.10 10.57
CA HIS A 39 13.53 -0.49 11.53
C HIS A 39 14.64 -1.28 10.83
N ASP A 40 14.26 -2.26 10.02
CA ASP A 40 15.22 -3.12 9.31
C ASP A 40 16.07 -2.35 8.31
N TYR A 41 15.54 -1.26 7.74
CA TYR A 41 16.23 -0.42 6.77
C TYR A 41 16.64 0.93 7.37
N ALA A 42 16.88 0.98 8.68
CA ALA A 42 17.21 2.23 9.38
C ALA A 42 18.48 2.91 8.84
N ASP A 43 19.42 2.12 8.31
CA ASP A 43 20.68 2.63 7.74
C ASP A 43 20.52 3.07 6.28
N THR A 44 19.34 2.91 5.70
CA THR A 44 19.07 3.24 4.31
C THR A 44 18.40 4.60 4.24
N ALA A 45 18.91 5.48 3.38
CA ALA A 45 18.33 6.81 3.18
C ALA A 45 16.92 6.76 2.58
N ASP A 46 16.60 5.70 1.86
CA ASP A 46 15.33 5.55 1.16
C ASP A 46 14.72 4.17 1.46
N ILE A 47 13.66 4.17 2.26
CA ILE A 47 12.99 2.92 2.65
C ILE A 47 12.25 2.25 1.48
N PHE A 48 12.06 2.98 0.38
CA PHE A 48 11.38 2.46 -0.82
C PHE A 48 12.37 2.20 -1.97
N ALA A 49 13.66 2.09 -1.67
CA ALA A 49 14.69 1.93 -2.71
C ALA A 49 14.40 0.77 -3.65
N ASN A 50 13.90 -0.35 -3.13
CA ASN A 50 13.61 -1.53 -3.96
C ASN A 50 12.41 -1.33 -4.89
N PHE A 51 11.63 -0.28 -4.69
CA PHE A 51 10.53 0.07 -5.60
C PHE A 51 10.99 0.97 -6.76
N ARG A 52 12.27 1.37 -6.76
CA ARG A 52 12.80 2.28 -7.78
C ARG A 52 13.56 1.59 -8.89
N LEU A 53 13.54 0.26 -8.92
CA LEU A 53 14.28 -0.50 -9.96
C LEU A 53 13.82 -0.17 -11.37
N SER A 54 12.55 0.16 -11.55
CA SER A 54 12.01 0.54 -12.86
C SER A 54 12.67 1.81 -13.41
N GLU A 55 13.23 2.65 -12.55
CA GLU A 55 13.93 3.87 -12.97
C GLU A 55 15.17 3.57 -13.81
N LEU A 56 15.79 2.40 -13.58
CA LEU A 56 16.92 1.95 -14.39
C LEU A 56 16.53 1.75 -15.86
N ALA A 57 15.25 1.44 -16.12
CA ALA A 57 14.72 1.27 -17.46
C ALA A 57 14.02 2.54 -17.97
N GLY A 58 14.14 3.65 -17.26
CA GLY A 58 13.53 4.92 -17.64
C GLY A 58 12.06 5.05 -17.30
N THR A 59 11.54 4.17 -16.44
CA THR A 59 10.13 4.20 -16.02
C THR A 59 10.04 4.73 -14.59
N PRO A 60 9.21 5.76 -14.33
CA PRO A 60 9.04 6.29 -12.98
C PRO A 60 8.67 5.20 -11.97
N ALA A 61 9.17 5.33 -10.75
CA ALA A 61 8.98 4.31 -9.71
C ALA A 61 7.52 3.99 -9.45
N TRP A 62 6.64 4.98 -9.44
CA TRP A 62 5.21 4.74 -9.19
C TRP A 62 4.56 3.86 -10.27
N GLN A 63 5.02 3.98 -11.53
CA GLN A 63 4.53 3.13 -12.61
C GLN A 63 5.05 1.70 -12.46
N GLY A 64 6.31 1.56 -12.08
CA GLY A 64 6.88 0.24 -11.80
C GLY A 64 6.15 -0.45 -10.66
N SER A 65 5.75 0.30 -9.65
CA SER A 65 4.98 -0.22 -8.52
C SER A 65 3.60 -0.72 -8.97
N ILE A 66 2.95 -0.01 -9.90
CA ILE A 66 1.67 -0.45 -10.47
C ILE A 66 1.83 -1.77 -11.20
N ILE A 67 2.92 -1.94 -11.95
CA ILE A 67 3.19 -3.21 -12.64
C ILE A 67 3.30 -4.35 -11.62
N ARG A 68 3.98 -4.13 -10.51
CA ARG A 68 4.09 -5.14 -9.45
C ARG A 68 2.73 -5.47 -8.84
N MET A 69 1.86 -4.49 -8.72
CA MET A 69 0.47 -4.73 -8.28
C MET A 69 -0.27 -5.61 -9.29
N GLY A 70 -0.03 -5.40 -10.57
CA GLY A 70 -0.60 -6.22 -11.64
C GLY A 70 -0.21 -7.69 -11.49
N ASP A 71 1.04 -7.97 -11.13
CA ASP A 71 1.49 -9.34 -10.88
C ASP A 71 0.72 -9.98 -9.72
N LYS A 72 0.47 -9.22 -8.67
CA LYS A 72 -0.32 -9.70 -7.52
C LYS A 72 -1.76 -9.98 -7.93
N TYR A 73 -2.34 -9.09 -8.70
CA TYR A 73 -3.70 -9.27 -9.22
C TYR A 73 -3.81 -10.52 -10.09
N ALA A 74 -2.85 -10.72 -10.99
CA ALA A 74 -2.82 -11.91 -11.84
C ALA A 74 -2.75 -13.19 -11.02
N ARG A 75 -2.00 -13.18 -9.91
CA ARG A 75 -1.93 -14.32 -9.00
C ARG A 75 -3.30 -14.65 -8.42
N ILE A 76 -4.05 -13.63 -8.00
CA ILE A 76 -5.41 -13.83 -7.48
C ILE A 76 -6.32 -14.40 -8.56
N CYS A 77 -6.24 -13.87 -9.78
CA CYS A 77 -7.03 -14.37 -10.90
C CYS A 77 -6.76 -15.86 -11.16
N ASN A 78 -5.50 -16.28 -11.04
CA ASN A 78 -5.14 -17.68 -11.20
C ASN A 78 -5.75 -18.56 -10.10
N PHE A 79 -5.76 -18.10 -8.86
CA PHE A 79 -6.42 -18.80 -7.77
C PHE A 79 -7.92 -18.97 -8.04
N ILE A 80 -8.57 -17.91 -8.48
CA ILE A 80 -9.99 -17.93 -8.81
C ILE A 80 -10.26 -18.97 -9.91
N LYS A 81 -9.44 -18.94 -10.95
CA LYS A 81 -9.59 -19.82 -12.10
C LYS A 81 -9.45 -21.29 -11.72
N LYS A 82 -8.51 -21.59 -10.85
CA LYS A 82 -8.23 -22.98 -10.42
C LYS A 82 -9.20 -23.47 -9.36
N GLY A 83 -9.93 -22.59 -8.69
CA GLY A 83 -10.85 -22.96 -7.63
C GLY A 83 -10.18 -23.53 -6.39
N GLU A 84 -8.91 -23.23 -6.16
CA GLU A 84 -8.11 -23.78 -5.08
C GLU A 84 -8.13 -22.94 -3.80
N PHE A 85 -9.25 -22.32 -3.49
CA PHE A 85 -9.35 -21.39 -2.36
C PHE A 85 -9.07 -22.03 -1.00
N LYS A 86 -9.52 -23.26 -0.81
CA LYS A 86 -9.46 -23.91 0.51
C LYS A 86 -8.03 -24.09 1.02
N PHE A 87 -7.09 -24.34 0.13
CA PHE A 87 -5.71 -24.64 0.50
C PHE A 87 -4.81 -23.44 0.41
N LYS A 88 -5.30 -22.31 -0.15
CA LYS A 88 -4.49 -21.14 -0.43
C LYS A 88 -5.11 -19.85 0.09
N GLU A 89 -6.02 -19.96 1.06
CA GLU A 89 -6.68 -18.81 1.63
C GLU A 89 -5.68 -17.80 2.22
N GLU A 90 -4.67 -18.28 2.93
CA GLU A 90 -3.63 -17.41 3.48
C GLU A 90 -2.87 -16.68 2.37
N ASN A 91 -2.56 -17.38 1.28
CA ASN A 91 -1.87 -16.77 0.15
C ASN A 91 -2.71 -15.67 -0.51
N ILE A 92 -4.03 -15.85 -0.57
CA ILE A 92 -4.92 -14.81 -1.10
C ILE A 92 -4.92 -13.60 -0.17
N LYS A 93 -5.05 -13.82 1.13
CA LYS A 93 -5.03 -12.74 2.11
C LYS A 93 -3.68 -12.00 2.08
N ASP A 94 -2.58 -12.74 2.03
CA ASP A 94 -1.25 -12.15 1.95
C ASP A 94 -1.08 -11.34 0.67
N THR A 95 -1.58 -11.85 -0.45
CA THR A 95 -1.52 -11.15 -1.73
C THR A 95 -2.34 -9.86 -1.70
N LEU A 96 -3.53 -9.90 -1.10
CA LEU A 96 -4.37 -8.71 -0.94
C LEU A 96 -3.69 -7.68 -0.03
N MET A 97 -3.05 -8.15 1.04
CA MET A 97 -2.28 -7.28 1.93
C MET A 97 -1.14 -6.60 1.19
N ASP A 98 -0.40 -7.36 0.36
CA ASP A 98 0.66 -6.79 -0.47
C ASP A 98 0.13 -5.72 -1.41
N MET A 99 -1.02 -5.97 -2.04
CA MET A 99 -1.64 -4.99 -2.94
C MET A 99 -2.03 -3.71 -2.21
N ALA A 100 -2.58 -3.84 -1.00
CA ALA A 100 -2.93 -2.68 -0.18
C ALA A 100 -1.70 -1.86 0.16
N ILE A 101 -0.63 -2.52 0.60
CA ILE A 101 0.63 -1.85 0.94
C ILE A 101 1.24 -1.20 -0.30
N TYR A 102 1.26 -1.89 -1.43
CA TYR A 102 1.79 -1.34 -2.68
C TYR A 102 0.99 -0.11 -3.13
N SER A 103 -0.32 -0.10 -2.90
CA SER A 103 -1.14 1.07 -3.23
C SER A 103 -0.72 2.29 -2.43
N LEU A 104 -0.47 2.11 -1.13
CA LEU A 104 -0.01 3.19 -0.26
C LEU A 104 1.37 3.70 -0.69
N ILE A 105 2.29 2.79 -0.97
CA ILE A 105 3.63 3.14 -1.43
C ILE A 105 3.56 3.86 -2.78
N THR A 106 2.72 3.37 -3.68
CA THR A 106 2.54 3.97 -5.00
C THR A 106 2.04 5.41 -4.90
N MET A 107 1.13 5.70 -3.97
CA MET A 107 0.68 7.06 -3.72
C MET A 107 1.84 7.98 -3.34
N ILE A 108 2.71 7.52 -2.46
CA ILE A 108 3.87 8.30 -2.02
C ILE A 108 4.84 8.52 -3.17
N LEU A 109 5.13 7.47 -3.94
CA LEU A 109 6.03 7.57 -5.09
C LEU A 109 5.45 8.50 -6.17
N TYR A 110 4.14 8.47 -6.37
CA TYR A 110 3.46 9.36 -7.29
C TYR A 110 3.59 10.82 -6.84
N GLU A 111 3.35 11.09 -5.55
CA GLU A 111 3.49 12.42 -5.00
C GLU A 111 4.92 12.96 -5.17
N GLU A 112 5.92 12.11 -4.93
CA GLU A 112 7.31 12.48 -5.15
C GLU A 112 7.58 12.82 -6.62
N GLU A 113 6.99 12.09 -7.55
CA GLU A 113 7.16 12.37 -8.97
C GLU A 113 6.55 13.71 -9.36
N ILE A 114 5.39 14.04 -8.81
CA ILE A 114 4.75 15.34 -9.04
C ILE A 114 5.61 16.48 -8.50
N GLU A 115 6.24 16.30 -7.35
CA GLU A 115 7.11 17.30 -6.76
C GLU A 115 8.35 17.60 -7.60
N LYS A 116 8.78 16.64 -8.42
CA LYS A 116 9.92 16.83 -9.32
C LYS A 116 9.59 17.68 -10.54
N LEU A 117 8.30 17.88 -10.84
CA LEU A 117 7.90 18.67 -12.00
C LEU A 117 8.19 20.14 -11.75
N PRO A 118 8.63 20.92 -12.81
CA PRO A 118 8.83 22.34 -12.67
C PRO A 118 7.54 23.04 -12.27
N LYS A 119 7.63 23.97 -11.31
CA LYS A 119 6.46 24.68 -10.79
C LYS A 119 5.75 25.53 -11.83
N ASP A 120 6.49 25.95 -12.88
CA ASP A 120 5.94 26.78 -13.95
C ASP A 120 5.37 25.95 -15.09
N THR A 121 5.39 24.62 -14.99
CA THR A 121 4.82 23.77 -16.01
C THR A 121 3.30 23.87 -15.97
N PRO A 122 2.63 24.20 -17.10
CA PRO A 122 1.18 24.23 -17.13
C PRO A 122 0.61 22.89 -16.70
N ASN A 123 -0.44 22.95 -15.90
CA ASN A 123 -1.09 21.73 -15.42
C ASN A 123 -1.88 21.12 -16.58
N ASN A 124 -1.37 20.05 -17.15
CA ASN A 124 -1.99 19.37 -18.30
C ASN A 124 -2.96 18.31 -17.84
N ALA A 125 -3.87 18.69 -17.03
CA ALA A 125 -4.87 17.75 -16.56
C ALA A 125 -5.78 17.30 -17.69
#